data_3e85d62ea399bc6a511c32d3a5873508
#
_entry.id   3e85d62ea399bc6a511c32d3a5873508
#
_cell.length_a   1.000
_cell.length_b   1.000
_cell.length_c   1.000
_cell.angle_alpha   90.00
_cell.angle_beta   90.00
_cell.angle_gamma   90.00
#
_symmetry.space_group_name_H-M   'P 1'
#
loop_
_entity.id
_entity.type
_entity.pdbx_description
1 polymer ?
#
loop_
_entity_poly.entity_id
_entity_poly.type
_entity_poly.pdbx_seq_one_letter_code
_entity_poly.pdbx_strand_id
1 'polypeptide(L)'
;MKRLSGLTKALLMLFAVGLLTACEQAEEVAEQVAPGVLAVQGAGATFPEPLYKRWIEEYHKSEPGVKFEYSGVGSGEGIKRFIAGEVDFGASDAAMNDREIAQVDRGVTLLPMTAGMVVLAYNLPGFEGELRLPRDVYVDILLGKIYRWDDPRIAAANPDAVMPPRLIQVVARRDGSGTTFAFTNHLGAVSEEWRNGPGVGKLIDWPGGAVTGSGNAGVAQKIKITNNSIGYLEYGFAKRLGLPMATLENRNGDFVSPSARSGQQGLAAGSQDIGDDLRIYVPDPPGENSYPIVTYTWLLAYRNYADPEIARAVKDAVAWGLDNGQSIAEEMG
;
A
#
# COMPACT_ATOMS: atom_id res chain seq x y z
N MET A 1 -0.98 11.56 -74.43
CA MET A 1 -2.26 11.15 -73.89
C MET A 1 -2.31 9.63 -73.89
N LYS A 2 -1.93 9.02 -72.76
CA LYS A 2 -2.04 7.55 -72.54
C LYS A 2 -2.72 7.31 -71.17
N ARG A 3 -3.77 6.51 -71.25
CA ARG A 3 -4.60 6.07 -70.12
C ARG A 3 -3.75 5.38 -69.10
N LEU A 4 -3.75 5.86 -67.84
CA LEU A 4 -3.32 5.06 -66.67
C LEU A 4 -4.52 4.30 -66.13
N SER A 5 -4.34 3.03 -66.11
CA SER A 5 -5.28 1.96 -65.95
C SER A 5 -5.65 1.68 -64.48
N GLY A 6 -6.75 1.01 -64.33
CA GLY A 6 -7.51 0.63 -63.15
C GLY A 6 -6.79 -0.14 -61.99
N LEU A 7 -5.47 -0.21 -61.96
CA LEU A 7 -4.74 -0.91 -60.85
C LEU A 7 -4.62 -0.10 -59.56
N THR A 8 -4.71 1.23 -59.66
CA THR A 8 -4.53 2.12 -58.46
C THR A 8 -5.80 2.23 -57.61
N LYS A 9 -6.97 1.86 -58.16
CA LYS A 9 -8.25 1.89 -57.40
C LYS A 9 -8.49 0.60 -56.61
N ALA A 10 -7.92 -0.52 -57.02
CA ALA A 10 -8.05 -1.79 -56.32
C ALA A 10 -7.13 -1.88 -55.05
N LEU A 11 -6.00 -1.16 -55.05
CA LEU A 11 -5.07 -1.17 -53.91
C LEU A 11 -5.51 -0.26 -52.76
N LEU A 12 -6.33 0.78 -53.05
CA LEU A 12 -6.87 1.67 -51.99
C LEU A 12 -8.11 1.09 -51.30
N MET A 13 -8.83 0.14 -51.91
CA MET A 13 -9.96 -0.54 -51.25
C MET A 13 -9.52 -1.68 -50.32
N LEU A 14 -8.37 -2.29 -50.54
CA LEU A 14 -7.85 -3.35 -49.67
C LEU A 14 -7.22 -2.79 -48.38
N PHE A 15 -6.80 -1.51 -48.35
CA PHE A 15 -6.27 -0.87 -47.15
C PHE A 15 -7.36 -0.29 -46.24
N ALA A 16 -8.57 -0.04 -46.75
CA ALA A 16 -9.69 0.48 -45.96
C ALA A 16 -10.45 -0.62 -45.18
N VAL A 17 -10.35 -1.88 -45.60
CA VAL A 17 -11.00 -3.01 -44.90
C VAL A 17 -10.11 -3.54 -43.75
N GLY A 18 -8.80 -3.32 -43.79
CA GLY A 18 -7.86 -3.74 -42.75
C GLY A 18 -7.82 -2.84 -41.51
N LEU A 19 -8.41 -1.63 -41.57
CA LEU A 19 -8.41 -0.68 -40.46
C LEU A 19 -9.70 -0.72 -39.60
N LEU A 20 -10.71 -1.46 -40.02
CA LEU A 20 -11.99 -1.61 -39.28
C LEU A 20 -12.00 -2.85 -38.35
N THR A 21 -11.02 -3.74 -38.46
CA THR A 21 -10.93 -4.94 -37.57
C THR A 21 -9.93 -4.80 -36.40
N ALA A 22 -9.31 -3.63 -36.23
CA ALA A 22 -8.32 -3.39 -35.16
C ALA A 22 -8.87 -2.60 -33.94
N CYS A 23 -10.16 -2.27 -33.94
CA CYS A 23 -10.82 -1.60 -32.80
C CYS A 23 -11.76 -2.49 -31.99
N GLU A 24 -11.71 -3.80 -32.22
CA GLU A 24 -12.58 -4.76 -31.53
C GLU A 24 -11.70 -5.77 -30.80
N GLN A 25 -11.12 -5.36 -29.66
CA GLN A 25 -10.62 -6.25 -28.61
C GLN A 25 -9.96 -5.44 -27.50
N ALA A 26 -10.76 -4.78 -26.70
CA ALA A 26 -10.49 -4.48 -25.31
C ALA A 26 -11.84 -4.38 -24.56
N GLU A 27 -12.73 -5.32 -24.81
CA GLU A 27 -13.71 -5.67 -23.79
C GLU A 27 -12.96 -6.52 -22.77
N GLU A 28 -12.67 -5.91 -21.63
CA GLU A 28 -12.31 -6.58 -20.42
C GLU A 28 -13.39 -7.64 -20.18
N VAL A 29 -13.05 -8.91 -20.34
CA VAL A 29 -13.94 -10.02 -20.07
C VAL A 29 -14.17 -9.98 -18.56
N ALA A 30 -15.21 -9.28 -18.15
CA ALA A 30 -15.76 -9.43 -16.81
C ALA A 30 -16.10 -10.92 -16.68
N GLU A 31 -15.34 -11.63 -15.87
CA GLU A 31 -15.53 -13.04 -15.60
C GLU A 31 -16.94 -13.21 -15.05
N GLN A 32 -17.85 -13.71 -15.90
CA GLN A 32 -19.26 -13.83 -15.53
C GLN A 32 -19.37 -14.78 -14.33
N VAL A 33 -19.85 -14.26 -13.22
CA VAL A 33 -20.13 -15.05 -12.03
C VAL A 33 -21.14 -16.15 -12.42
N ALA A 34 -20.84 -17.39 -12.05
CA ALA A 34 -21.72 -18.52 -12.37
C ALA A 34 -23.14 -18.29 -11.79
N PRO A 35 -24.21 -18.72 -12.49
CA PRO A 35 -25.57 -18.54 -11.99
C PRO A 35 -25.71 -19.18 -10.60
N GLY A 36 -26.24 -18.39 -9.62
CA GLY A 36 -26.45 -18.82 -8.24
C GLY A 36 -25.28 -18.60 -7.29
N VAL A 37 -24.17 -17.95 -7.75
CA VAL A 37 -23.07 -17.50 -6.88
C VAL A 37 -23.29 -16.03 -6.50
N LEU A 38 -23.25 -15.74 -5.20
CA LEU A 38 -23.35 -14.37 -4.69
C LEU A 38 -22.01 -13.64 -4.93
N ALA A 39 -22.04 -12.54 -5.68
CA ALA A 39 -20.86 -11.69 -5.89
C ALA A 39 -20.78 -10.60 -4.82
N VAL A 40 -19.61 -10.43 -4.22
CA VAL A 40 -19.31 -9.37 -3.21
C VAL A 40 -18.09 -8.59 -3.64
N GLN A 41 -18.25 -7.28 -3.81
CA GLN A 41 -17.22 -6.40 -4.36
C GLN A 41 -16.56 -5.56 -3.26
N GLY A 42 -15.23 -5.57 -3.21
CA GLY A 42 -14.46 -4.74 -2.30
C GLY A 42 -13.37 -3.93 -3.00
N ALA A 43 -13.05 -2.76 -2.45
CA ALA A 43 -11.94 -1.97 -2.96
C ALA A 43 -11.26 -1.16 -1.85
N GLY A 44 -9.97 -0.85 -2.03
CA GLY A 44 -9.28 0.04 -1.10
C GLY A 44 -7.78 -0.14 -1.03
N ALA A 45 -7.27 -0.19 0.19
CA ALA A 45 -5.85 -0.23 0.50
C ALA A 45 -5.09 -1.32 -0.28
N THR A 46 -3.93 -0.96 -0.82
CA THR A 46 -3.03 -1.94 -1.45
C THR A 46 -2.10 -2.63 -0.44
N PHE A 47 -2.07 -2.15 0.79
CA PHE A 47 -1.28 -2.73 1.88
C PHE A 47 -1.72 -4.18 2.18
N PRO A 48 -3.01 -4.46 2.48
CA PRO A 48 -3.48 -5.82 2.75
C PRO A 48 -3.84 -6.60 1.48
N GLU A 49 -3.78 -6.01 0.28
CA GLU A 49 -4.30 -6.61 -0.94
C GLU A 49 -3.80 -8.04 -1.21
N PRO A 50 -2.49 -8.37 -1.06
CA PRO A 50 -2.02 -9.74 -1.27
C PRO A 50 -2.62 -10.72 -0.27
N LEU A 51 -2.75 -10.30 0.99
CA LEU A 51 -3.35 -11.12 2.05
C LEU A 51 -4.85 -11.30 1.81
N TYR A 52 -5.58 -10.24 1.49
CA TYR A 52 -7.02 -10.32 1.20
C TYR A 52 -7.31 -11.22 0.01
N LYS A 53 -6.51 -11.14 -1.06
CA LYS A 53 -6.64 -12.06 -2.20
C LYS A 53 -6.43 -13.51 -1.78
N ARG A 54 -5.42 -13.78 -0.96
CA ARG A 54 -5.16 -15.12 -0.43
C ARG A 54 -6.29 -15.61 0.48
N TRP A 55 -6.82 -14.75 1.35
CA TRP A 55 -7.98 -15.06 2.18
C TRP A 55 -9.23 -15.36 1.34
N ILE A 56 -9.50 -14.57 0.31
CA ILE A 56 -10.61 -14.77 -0.63
C ILE A 56 -10.49 -16.15 -1.33
N GLU A 57 -9.31 -16.51 -1.80
CA GLU A 57 -9.04 -17.80 -2.42
C GLU A 57 -9.30 -18.98 -1.45
N GLU A 58 -8.82 -18.86 -0.21
CA GLU A 58 -9.02 -19.93 0.79
C GLU A 58 -10.48 -19.98 1.29
N TYR A 59 -11.11 -18.83 1.51
CA TYR A 59 -12.52 -18.75 1.89
C TYR A 59 -13.44 -19.36 0.82
N HIS A 60 -13.20 -19.08 -0.44
CA HIS A 60 -14.00 -19.63 -1.55
C HIS A 60 -13.96 -21.17 -1.63
N LYS A 61 -12.89 -21.81 -1.15
CA LYS A 61 -12.81 -23.29 -1.08
C LYS A 61 -13.82 -23.87 -0.07
N SER A 62 -14.08 -23.15 1.01
CA SER A 62 -15.07 -23.55 2.03
C SER A 62 -16.49 -23.10 1.69
N GLU A 63 -16.61 -21.95 1.03
CA GLU A 63 -17.88 -21.28 0.69
C GLU A 63 -17.98 -20.99 -0.81
N PRO A 64 -18.11 -22.01 -1.67
CA PRO A 64 -18.11 -21.83 -3.13
C PRO A 64 -19.33 -21.08 -3.67
N GLY A 65 -20.39 -20.92 -2.86
CA GLY A 65 -21.57 -20.12 -3.19
C GLY A 65 -21.37 -18.62 -3.12
N VAL A 66 -20.19 -18.13 -2.65
CA VAL A 66 -19.88 -16.70 -2.54
C VAL A 66 -18.55 -16.41 -3.24
N LYS A 67 -18.55 -15.44 -4.15
CA LYS A 67 -17.34 -14.95 -4.83
C LYS A 67 -17.03 -13.55 -4.35
N PHE A 68 -15.96 -13.38 -3.60
CA PHE A 68 -15.40 -12.07 -3.26
C PHE A 68 -14.43 -11.61 -4.34
N GLU A 69 -14.47 -10.32 -4.66
CA GLU A 69 -13.47 -9.67 -5.48
C GLU A 69 -12.93 -8.45 -4.75
N TYR A 70 -11.60 -8.25 -4.80
CA TYR A 70 -10.96 -7.12 -4.14
C TYR A 70 -10.01 -6.39 -5.09
N SER A 71 -10.22 -5.07 -5.21
CA SER A 71 -9.41 -4.17 -6.02
C SER A 71 -8.56 -3.25 -5.16
N GLY A 72 -7.23 -3.40 -5.23
CA GLY A 72 -6.26 -2.52 -4.58
C GLY A 72 -6.10 -1.19 -5.32
N VAL A 73 -6.94 -0.21 -5.00
CA VAL A 73 -6.97 1.12 -5.64
C VAL A 73 -6.34 2.23 -4.77
N GLY A 74 -5.91 1.89 -3.56
CA GLY A 74 -5.44 2.81 -2.52
C GLY A 74 -6.56 3.22 -1.56
N SER A 75 -6.19 3.52 -0.31
CA SER A 75 -7.13 3.82 0.77
C SER A 75 -8.04 5.01 0.46
N GLY A 76 -7.51 6.06 -0.17
CA GLY A 76 -8.29 7.25 -0.51
C GLY A 76 -9.41 6.97 -1.50
N GLU A 77 -9.12 6.24 -2.58
CA GLU A 77 -10.13 5.84 -3.56
C GLU A 77 -11.08 4.79 -2.98
N GLY A 78 -10.57 3.85 -2.16
CA GLY A 78 -11.41 2.86 -1.46
C GLY A 78 -12.45 3.50 -0.55
N ILE A 79 -12.05 4.45 0.29
CA ILE A 79 -12.98 5.21 1.14
C ILE A 79 -14.01 5.95 0.28
N LYS A 80 -13.59 6.59 -0.82
CA LYS A 80 -14.49 7.31 -1.72
C LYS A 80 -15.54 6.41 -2.35
N ARG A 81 -15.16 5.25 -2.88
CA ARG A 81 -16.08 4.27 -3.46
C ARG A 81 -17.03 3.69 -2.40
N PHE A 82 -16.52 3.45 -1.20
CA PHE A 82 -17.33 2.97 -0.08
C PHE A 82 -18.38 4.02 0.33
N ILE A 83 -18.03 5.30 0.47
CA ILE A 83 -18.99 6.39 0.74
C ILE A 83 -20.04 6.47 -0.36
N ALA A 84 -19.63 6.37 -1.64
CA ALA A 84 -20.54 6.42 -2.78
C ALA A 84 -21.45 5.17 -2.92
N GLY A 85 -21.19 4.10 -2.16
CA GLY A 85 -21.96 2.86 -2.24
C GLY A 85 -21.64 2.01 -3.47
N GLU A 86 -20.51 2.24 -4.10
CA GLU A 86 -20.05 1.53 -5.31
C GLU A 86 -19.46 0.14 -5.01
N VAL A 87 -19.18 -0.15 -3.75
CA VAL A 87 -18.63 -1.43 -3.27
C VAL A 87 -19.36 -1.90 -2.03
N ASP A 88 -19.33 -3.21 -1.78
CA ASP A 88 -19.97 -3.83 -0.62
C ASP A 88 -19.14 -3.70 0.66
N PHE A 89 -17.82 -3.63 0.52
CA PHE A 89 -16.90 -3.32 1.61
C PHE A 89 -15.70 -2.50 1.12
N GLY A 90 -15.11 -1.75 2.02
CA GLY A 90 -13.89 -0.99 1.75
C GLY A 90 -12.70 -1.52 2.52
N ALA A 91 -11.49 -1.02 2.23
CA ALA A 91 -10.33 -1.20 3.08
C ALA A 91 -9.42 0.04 3.10
N SER A 92 -8.82 0.31 4.27
CA SER A 92 -7.94 1.46 4.44
C SER A 92 -6.94 1.24 5.57
N ASP A 93 -5.67 1.63 5.35
CA ASP A 93 -4.64 1.69 6.40
C ASP A 93 -4.62 3.05 7.12
N ALA A 94 -5.53 3.95 6.74
CA ALA A 94 -5.88 5.16 7.47
C ALA A 94 -7.35 5.04 7.86
N ALA A 95 -7.65 4.82 9.14
CA ALA A 95 -9.03 4.74 9.60
C ALA A 95 -9.81 5.98 9.14
N MET A 96 -11.07 5.78 8.74
CA MET A 96 -11.94 6.90 8.35
C MET A 96 -12.07 7.89 9.50
N ASN A 97 -11.90 9.17 9.19
CA ASN A 97 -12.15 10.24 10.16
C ASN A 97 -13.65 10.54 10.29
N ASP A 98 -14.04 11.35 11.30
CA ASP A 98 -15.46 11.62 11.59
C ASP A 98 -16.20 12.27 10.42
N ARG A 99 -15.51 13.08 9.59
CA ARG A 99 -16.12 13.70 8.40
C ARG A 99 -16.39 12.68 7.29
N GLU A 100 -15.47 11.72 7.12
CA GLU A 100 -15.65 10.61 6.17
C GLU A 100 -16.77 9.66 6.66
N ILE A 101 -16.79 9.34 7.96
CA ILE A 101 -17.83 8.50 8.59
C ILE A 101 -19.22 9.12 8.43
N ALA A 102 -19.33 10.43 8.66
CA ALA A 102 -20.61 11.15 8.56
C ALA A 102 -21.21 11.18 7.13
N GLN A 103 -20.41 10.86 6.11
CA GLN A 103 -20.87 10.79 4.71
C GLN A 103 -21.40 9.40 4.32
N VAL A 104 -21.29 8.40 5.20
CA VAL A 104 -21.78 7.05 4.92
C VAL A 104 -23.23 6.91 5.39
N ASP A 105 -24.18 7.11 4.51
CA ASP A 105 -25.63 7.08 4.85
C ASP A 105 -26.05 5.78 5.55
N ARG A 106 -25.46 4.64 5.15
CA ARG A 106 -25.70 3.30 5.74
C ARG A 106 -24.97 3.07 7.06
N GLY A 107 -24.22 4.09 7.55
CA GLY A 107 -23.29 3.95 8.67
C GLY A 107 -22.11 3.02 8.35
N VAL A 108 -21.03 3.12 9.12
CA VAL A 108 -19.83 2.30 8.94
C VAL A 108 -19.36 1.69 10.25
N THR A 109 -18.84 0.48 10.18
CA THR A 109 -18.06 -0.18 11.23
C THR A 109 -16.64 -0.35 10.69
N LEU A 110 -15.65 0.13 11.45
CA LEU A 110 -14.23 -0.02 11.17
C LEU A 110 -13.73 -1.29 11.86
N LEU A 111 -13.25 -2.26 11.10
CA LEU A 111 -12.81 -3.56 11.61
C LEU A 111 -11.30 -3.69 11.37
N PRO A 112 -10.44 -3.61 12.41
CA PRO A 112 -9.01 -3.88 12.26
C PRO A 112 -8.81 -5.37 11.96
N MET A 113 -8.44 -5.70 10.71
CA MET A 113 -8.35 -7.08 10.25
C MET A 113 -6.96 -7.66 10.38
N THR A 114 -5.97 -6.84 10.12
CA THR A 114 -4.56 -7.21 10.19
C THR A 114 -3.70 -5.98 10.43
N ALA A 115 -2.41 -6.19 10.62
CA ALA A 115 -1.43 -5.16 10.83
C ALA A 115 -0.11 -5.53 10.15
N GLY A 116 0.77 -4.56 9.98
CA GLY A 116 2.08 -4.80 9.38
C GLY A 116 3.02 -3.59 9.52
N MET A 117 4.12 -3.63 8.80
CA MET A 117 5.17 -2.62 8.83
C MET A 117 5.23 -1.81 7.54
N VAL A 118 5.58 -0.54 7.67
CA VAL A 118 6.04 0.28 6.54
C VAL A 118 7.57 0.36 6.60
N VAL A 119 8.22 -0.16 5.57
CA VAL A 119 9.68 -0.22 5.51
C VAL A 119 10.25 0.81 4.54
N LEU A 120 11.48 1.26 4.79
CA LEU A 120 12.28 2.00 3.82
C LEU A 120 13.12 1.00 3.01
N ALA A 121 12.66 0.67 1.80
CA ALA A 121 13.43 -0.15 0.87
C ALA A 121 14.27 0.73 -0.06
N TYR A 122 15.39 0.20 -0.53
CA TYR A 122 16.32 0.96 -1.36
C TYR A 122 16.88 0.14 -2.52
N ASN A 123 17.42 0.84 -3.49
CA ASN A 123 18.20 0.26 -4.59
C ASN A 123 19.50 1.07 -4.73
N LEU A 124 20.59 0.56 -4.14
CA LEU A 124 21.89 1.22 -4.07
C LEU A 124 22.97 0.30 -4.65
N PRO A 125 23.15 0.29 -5.98
CA PRO A 125 24.11 -0.60 -6.61
C PRO A 125 25.55 -0.35 -6.14
N GLY A 126 26.24 -1.43 -5.77
CA GLY A 126 27.61 -1.39 -5.24
C GLY A 126 27.72 -1.12 -3.76
N PHE A 127 26.60 -0.91 -3.06
CA PHE A 127 26.56 -0.90 -1.59
C PHE A 127 26.39 -2.34 -1.10
N GLU A 128 27.26 -2.76 -0.21
CA GLU A 128 27.21 -4.06 0.45
C GLU A 128 27.06 -3.86 1.96
N GLY A 129 26.20 -4.66 2.57
CA GLY A 129 25.94 -4.62 4.00
C GLY A 129 24.55 -4.10 4.38
N GLU A 130 24.38 -3.78 5.65
CA GLU A 130 23.16 -3.29 6.24
C GLU A 130 23.15 -1.76 6.22
N LEU A 131 22.14 -1.15 5.60
CA LEU A 131 21.99 0.30 5.62
C LEU A 131 21.28 0.73 6.92
N ARG A 132 21.99 1.43 7.78
CA ARG A 132 21.45 2.02 9.03
C ARG A 132 21.10 3.47 8.82
N LEU A 133 19.88 3.84 9.18
CA LEU A 133 19.40 5.22 9.08
C LEU A 133 18.92 5.72 10.45
N PRO A 134 19.63 6.68 11.05
CA PRO A 134 19.18 7.40 12.23
C PRO A 134 17.84 8.13 11.98
N ARG A 135 17.08 8.40 13.03
CA ARG A 135 15.75 9.04 12.97
C ARG A 135 15.77 10.39 12.27
N ASP A 136 16.71 11.24 12.61
CA ASP A 136 16.89 12.55 11.98
C ASP A 136 17.35 12.44 10.52
N VAL A 137 18.15 11.42 10.21
CA VAL A 137 18.71 11.20 8.86
C VAL A 137 17.61 10.80 7.87
N TYR A 138 16.77 9.78 8.19
CA TYR A 138 15.72 9.41 7.22
C TYR A 138 14.63 10.51 7.10
N VAL A 139 14.36 11.26 8.16
CA VAL A 139 13.48 12.42 8.07
C VAL A 139 14.08 13.49 7.15
N ASP A 140 15.35 13.82 7.30
CA ASP A 140 16.03 14.83 6.50
C ASP A 140 16.21 14.41 5.02
N ILE A 141 16.33 13.11 4.72
CA ILE A 141 16.25 12.60 3.34
C ILE A 141 14.88 12.96 2.73
N LEU A 142 13.80 12.73 3.45
CA LEU A 142 12.43 12.96 2.97
C LEU A 142 12.07 14.45 2.93
N LEU A 143 12.68 15.27 3.77
CA LEU A 143 12.60 16.72 3.72
C LEU A 143 13.45 17.32 2.57
N GLY A 144 14.27 16.51 1.87
CA GLY A 144 15.17 16.95 0.82
C GLY A 144 16.42 17.67 1.31
N LYS A 145 16.71 17.64 2.60
CA LYS A 145 17.92 18.25 3.21
C LYS A 145 19.14 17.37 3.00
N ILE A 146 18.98 16.05 3.13
CA ILE A 146 19.97 15.06 2.71
C ILE A 146 19.55 14.56 1.33
N TYR A 147 20.35 14.86 0.34
CA TYR A 147 20.08 14.51 -1.07
C TYR A 147 21.18 13.70 -1.72
N ARG A 148 22.18 13.26 -0.93
CA ARG A 148 23.31 12.41 -1.37
C ARG A 148 23.53 11.27 -0.42
N TRP A 149 23.85 10.10 -0.95
CA TRP A 149 24.16 8.92 -0.16
C TRP A 149 25.46 9.06 0.66
N ASP A 150 26.45 9.81 0.15
CA ASP A 150 27.72 10.10 0.84
C ASP A 150 27.61 11.27 1.85
N ASP A 151 26.43 11.65 2.27
CA ASP A 151 26.23 12.62 3.38
C ASP A 151 26.96 12.12 4.63
N PRO A 152 27.74 12.97 5.32
CA PRO A 152 28.51 12.57 6.51
C PRO A 152 27.70 11.91 7.61
N ARG A 153 26.39 12.25 7.74
CA ARG A 153 25.50 11.66 8.75
C ARG A 153 25.11 10.23 8.38
N ILE A 154 24.90 9.94 7.10
CA ILE A 154 24.69 8.57 6.62
C ILE A 154 25.98 7.76 6.82
N ALA A 155 27.12 8.30 6.42
CA ALA A 155 28.41 7.63 6.55
C ALA A 155 28.76 7.32 8.03
N ALA A 156 28.48 8.26 8.94
CA ALA A 156 28.73 8.07 10.37
C ALA A 156 27.91 6.92 10.99
N ALA A 157 26.67 6.69 10.49
CA ALA A 157 25.83 5.58 10.92
C ALA A 157 26.22 4.23 10.28
N ASN A 158 27.06 4.26 9.25
CA ASN A 158 27.50 3.09 8.47
C ASN A 158 29.03 3.03 8.35
N PRO A 159 29.79 2.97 9.46
CA PRO A 159 31.24 3.14 9.47
C PRO A 159 31.99 2.02 8.71
N ASP A 160 31.38 0.85 8.59
CA ASP A 160 31.97 -0.32 7.92
C ASP A 160 31.69 -0.34 6.41
N ALA A 161 30.97 0.66 5.87
CA ALA A 161 30.57 0.72 4.49
C ALA A 161 31.06 2.00 3.79
N VAL A 162 31.36 1.89 2.50
CA VAL A 162 31.69 3.05 1.66
C VAL A 162 30.41 3.55 0.99
N MET A 163 29.92 4.70 1.45
CA MET A 163 28.75 5.32 0.86
C MET A 163 29.06 5.91 -0.52
N PRO A 164 28.29 5.57 -1.58
CA PRO A 164 28.60 6.05 -2.93
C PRO A 164 28.25 7.55 -3.09
N PRO A 165 29.07 8.32 -3.85
CA PRO A 165 28.84 9.75 -4.09
C PRO A 165 27.72 9.97 -5.14
N ARG A 166 26.52 9.53 -4.83
CA ARG A 166 25.33 9.54 -5.70
C ARG A 166 24.20 10.34 -5.06
N LEU A 167 23.36 10.92 -5.94
CA LEU A 167 22.11 11.58 -5.49
C LEU A 167 21.10 10.53 -5.04
N ILE A 168 20.38 10.84 -3.98
CA ILE A 168 19.25 10.04 -3.49
C ILE A 168 18.02 10.35 -4.34
N GLN A 169 17.37 9.31 -4.85
CA GLN A 169 16.08 9.44 -5.51
C GLN A 169 14.97 8.90 -4.61
N VAL A 170 14.15 9.77 -4.06
CA VAL A 170 12.98 9.36 -3.26
C VAL A 170 11.91 8.77 -4.16
N VAL A 171 11.32 7.64 -3.74
CA VAL A 171 10.17 7.00 -4.39
C VAL A 171 8.98 7.02 -3.45
N ALA A 172 7.86 7.58 -3.92
CA ALA A 172 6.67 7.81 -3.11
C ALA A 172 5.39 7.33 -3.80
N ARG A 173 4.27 7.36 -3.08
CA ARG A 173 2.94 7.04 -3.60
C ARG A 173 2.36 8.21 -4.39
N ARG A 174 1.72 7.90 -5.52
CA ARG A 174 0.97 8.86 -6.35
C ARG A 174 -0.50 8.92 -5.97
N ASP A 175 -1.05 7.84 -5.49
CA ASP A 175 -2.44 7.67 -5.10
C ASP A 175 -2.68 8.05 -3.63
N GLY A 176 -3.93 8.29 -3.26
CA GLY A 176 -4.32 8.48 -1.86
C GLY A 176 -4.11 7.19 -1.05
N SER A 177 -3.06 7.15 -0.26
CA SER A 177 -2.49 5.93 0.34
C SER A 177 -2.60 5.93 1.86
N GLY A 178 -3.13 4.84 2.42
CA GLY A 178 -3.06 4.58 3.86
C GLY A 178 -1.62 4.30 4.32
N THR A 179 -0.80 3.65 3.48
CA THR A 179 0.63 3.45 3.74
C THR A 179 1.36 4.80 3.87
N THR A 180 1.03 5.78 2.98
CA THR A 180 1.54 7.16 3.11
C THR A 180 1.08 7.80 4.40
N PHE A 181 -0.18 7.62 4.79
CA PHE A 181 -0.70 8.14 6.06
C PHE A 181 0.06 7.57 7.26
N ALA A 182 0.22 6.24 7.34
CA ALA A 182 0.95 5.58 8.42
C ALA A 182 2.41 6.07 8.51
N PHE A 183 3.07 6.16 7.35
CA PHE A 183 4.44 6.65 7.26
C PHE A 183 4.57 8.10 7.69
N THR A 184 3.74 8.99 7.17
CA THR A 184 3.78 10.42 7.52
C THR A 184 3.32 10.71 8.96
N ASN A 185 2.46 9.86 9.52
CA ASN A 185 2.10 9.91 10.93
C ASN A 185 3.31 9.60 11.81
N HIS A 186 4.11 8.59 11.45
CA HIS A 186 5.40 8.33 12.11
C HIS A 186 6.34 9.52 11.96
N LEU A 187 6.55 10.05 10.75
CA LEU A 187 7.44 11.20 10.52
C LEU A 187 7.01 12.43 11.34
N GLY A 188 5.68 12.66 11.45
CA GLY A 188 5.12 13.73 12.28
C GLY A 188 5.30 13.51 13.79
N ALA A 189 5.35 12.25 14.23
CA ALA A 189 5.62 11.91 15.63
C ALA A 189 7.09 12.15 16.01
N VAL A 190 8.02 11.88 15.08
CA VAL A 190 9.46 11.95 15.33
C VAL A 190 10.09 13.29 14.95
N SER A 191 9.41 14.12 14.16
CA SER A 191 9.91 15.42 13.69
C SER A 191 8.85 16.51 13.77
N GLU A 192 9.15 17.55 14.55
CA GLU A 192 8.31 18.75 14.62
C GLU A 192 8.30 19.50 13.28
N GLU A 193 9.43 19.55 12.59
CA GLU A 193 9.55 20.18 11.29
C GLU A 193 8.69 19.48 10.23
N TRP A 194 8.68 18.13 10.23
CA TRP A 194 7.78 17.38 9.37
C TRP A 194 6.32 17.69 9.68
N ARG A 195 5.94 17.65 10.96
CA ARG A 195 4.56 17.88 11.43
C ARG A 195 4.04 19.26 11.05
N ASN A 196 4.88 20.29 11.14
CA ASN A 196 4.51 21.67 10.86
C ASN A 196 4.70 22.07 9.39
N GLY A 197 5.43 21.28 8.60
CA GLY A 197 5.68 21.47 7.18
C GLY A 197 4.83 20.55 6.31
N PRO A 198 5.38 19.42 5.79
CA PRO A 198 4.63 18.51 4.91
C PRO A 198 3.39 17.92 5.56
N GLY A 199 3.45 17.65 6.87
CA GLY A 199 2.33 17.16 7.67
C GLY A 199 2.04 15.68 7.49
N VAL A 200 0.84 15.28 7.96
CA VAL A 200 0.33 13.91 7.95
C VAL A 200 -0.84 13.80 6.98
N GLY A 201 -0.79 12.83 6.08
CA GLY A 201 -1.86 12.67 5.10
C GLY A 201 -1.74 11.44 4.22
N LYS A 202 -2.85 11.13 3.52
CA LYS A 202 -2.89 10.05 2.52
C LYS A 202 -2.18 10.43 1.20
N LEU A 203 -1.95 11.72 0.98
CA LEU A 203 -1.25 12.29 -0.17
C LEU A 203 -0.42 13.48 0.31
N ILE A 204 0.85 13.52 -0.06
CA ILE A 204 1.83 14.53 0.39
C ILE A 204 2.51 15.15 -0.83
N ASP A 205 2.75 16.45 -0.75
CA ASP A 205 3.68 17.14 -1.63
C ASP A 205 5.10 16.99 -1.04
N TRP A 206 5.91 16.13 -1.67
CA TRP A 206 7.21 15.74 -1.13
C TRP A 206 8.25 16.85 -1.31
N PRO A 207 8.84 17.41 -0.25
CA PRO A 207 9.68 18.61 -0.31
C PRO A 207 10.89 18.50 -1.25
N GLY A 208 11.54 17.37 -1.29
CA GLY A 208 12.69 17.11 -2.18
C GLY A 208 12.30 16.65 -3.60
N GLY A 209 11.00 16.58 -3.88
CA GLY A 209 10.48 15.88 -5.05
C GLY A 209 10.58 14.37 -4.92
N ALA A 210 9.77 13.64 -5.67
CA ALA A 210 9.80 12.18 -5.67
C ALA A 210 9.40 11.62 -7.04
N VAL A 211 10.01 10.50 -7.40
CA VAL A 211 9.45 9.61 -8.43
C VAL A 211 8.28 8.87 -7.80
N THR A 212 7.17 8.73 -8.52
CA THR A 212 5.96 8.17 -7.92
C THR A 212 5.54 6.85 -8.54
N GLY A 213 4.95 5.97 -7.72
CA GLY A 213 4.32 4.71 -8.10
C GLY A 213 2.89 4.61 -7.56
N SER A 214 2.00 3.90 -8.27
CA SER A 214 0.65 3.59 -7.80
C SER A 214 0.66 2.32 -6.95
N GLY A 215 0.08 2.38 -5.78
CA GLY A 215 0.03 1.26 -4.84
C GLY A 215 1.40 0.84 -4.31
N ASN A 216 1.42 -0.10 -3.38
CA ASN A 216 2.67 -0.68 -2.87
C ASN A 216 3.47 -1.40 -3.96
N ALA A 217 2.79 -2.11 -4.87
CA ALA A 217 3.42 -2.78 -6.00
C ALA A 217 4.14 -1.80 -6.94
N GLY A 218 3.51 -0.66 -7.27
CA GLY A 218 4.11 0.35 -8.14
C GLY A 218 5.33 1.03 -7.50
N VAL A 219 5.30 1.29 -6.19
CA VAL A 219 6.48 1.80 -5.45
C VAL A 219 7.60 0.76 -5.46
N ALA A 220 7.29 -0.50 -5.13
CA ALA A 220 8.28 -1.58 -5.14
C ALA A 220 8.98 -1.73 -6.50
N GLN A 221 8.22 -1.72 -7.59
CA GLN A 221 8.77 -1.77 -8.95
C GLN A 221 9.62 -0.53 -9.27
N LYS A 222 9.16 0.66 -8.87
CA LYS A 222 9.95 1.89 -9.09
C LYS A 222 11.29 1.85 -8.36
N ILE A 223 11.34 1.40 -7.10
CA ILE A 223 12.59 1.21 -6.36
C ILE A 223 13.49 0.23 -7.10
N LYS A 224 12.94 -0.92 -7.53
CA LYS A 224 13.70 -1.97 -8.20
C LYS A 224 14.43 -1.50 -9.47
N ILE A 225 13.79 -0.62 -10.25
CA ILE A 225 14.33 -0.15 -11.54
C ILE A 225 15.05 1.20 -11.44
N THR A 226 14.96 1.91 -10.31
CA THR A 226 15.58 3.23 -10.13
C THR A 226 16.83 3.10 -9.28
N ASN A 227 18.01 3.19 -9.88
CA ASN A 227 19.26 3.17 -9.14
C ASN A 227 19.36 4.36 -8.17
N ASN A 228 20.01 4.13 -7.03
CA ASN A 228 20.22 5.10 -5.95
C ASN A 228 18.92 5.63 -5.31
N SER A 229 17.87 4.82 -5.36
CA SER A 229 16.57 5.18 -4.80
C SER A 229 16.37 4.65 -3.40
N ILE A 230 15.47 5.32 -2.67
CA ILE A 230 14.88 4.90 -1.41
C ILE A 230 13.39 5.24 -1.43
N GLY A 231 12.54 4.37 -0.87
CA GLY A 231 11.11 4.61 -0.80
C GLY A 231 10.45 3.79 0.27
N TYR A 232 9.24 4.19 0.64
CA TYR A 232 8.46 3.53 1.68
C TYR A 232 7.35 2.65 1.06
N LEU A 233 7.17 1.46 1.63
CA LEU A 233 6.14 0.51 1.21
C LEU A 233 5.87 -0.52 2.32
N GLU A 234 4.80 -1.30 2.16
CA GLU A 234 4.53 -2.41 3.05
C GLU A 234 5.63 -3.50 2.92
N TYR A 235 6.00 -4.10 4.06
CA TYR A 235 7.10 -5.06 4.22
C TYR A 235 7.05 -6.25 3.26
N GLY A 236 5.88 -6.89 3.11
CA GLY A 236 5.72 -8.07 2.25
C GLY A 236 5.99 -7.77 0.77
N PHE A 237 5.71 -6.55 0.29
CA PHE A 237 6.07 -6.16 -1.09
C PHE A 237 7.58 -6.04 -1.28
N ALA A 238 8.29 -5.47 -0.30
CA ALA A 238 9.76 -5.41 -0.35
C ALA A 238 10.37 -6.82 -0.31
N LYS A 239 9.88 -7.67 0.61
CA LYS A 239 10.32 -9.05 0.80
C LYS A 239 10.11 -9.90 -0.46
N ARG A 240 8.92 -9.86 -1.07
CA ARG A 240 8.60 -10.64 -2.29
C ARG A 240 9.45 -10.25 -3.50
N LEU A 241 9.82 -8.96 -3.65
CA LEU A 241 10.70 -8.50 -4.73
C LEU A 241 12.19 -8.61 -4.42
N GLY A 242 12.55 -9.05 -3.21
CA GLY A 242 13.95 -9.13 -2.76
C GLY A 242 14.62 -7.77 -2.67
N LEU A 243 13.87 -6.71 -2.33
CA LEU A 243 14.43 -5.38 -2.14
C LEU A 243 15.16 -5.33 -0.80
N PRO A 244 16.39 -4.78 -0.74
CA PRO A 244 17.05 -4.50 0.53
C PRO A 244 16.25 -3.43 1.29
N MET A 245 16.18 -3.59 2.61
CA MET A 245 15.43 -2.72 3.51
C MET A 245 16.38 -2.12 4.55
N ALA A 246 16.23 -0.83 4.82
CA ALA A 246 17.04 -0.15 5.81
C ALA A 246 16.67 -0.59 7.23
N THR A 247 17.70 -0.70 8.07
CA THR A 247 17.58 -0.80 9.52
C THR A 247 17.37 0.61 10.07
N LEU A 248 16.28 0.82 10.79
CA LEU A 248 15.89 2.14 11.27
C LEU A 248 16.14 2.27 12.78
N GLU A 249 16.61 3.44 13.18
CA GLU A 249 16.68 3.79 14.59
C GLU A 249 15.26 3.98 15.16
N ASN A 250 14.94 3.28 16.24
CA ASN A 250 13.65 3.34 16.91
C ASN A 250 13.62 4.43 18.00
N ARG A 251 12.52 4.50 18.75
CA ARG A 251 12.32 5.47 19.83
C ARG A 251 13.34 5.36 20.97
N ASN A 252 13.88 4.17 21.19
CA ASN A 252 14.85 3.88 22.25
C ASN A 252 16.30 4.18 21.83
N GLY A 253 16.55 4.52 20.54
CA GLY A 253 17.90 4.71 20.00
C GLY A 253 18.53 3.43 19.45
N ASP A 254 17.78 2.32 19.38
CA ASP A 254 18.26 1.06 18.83
C ASP A 254 18.01 0.98 17.33
N PHE A 255 18.97 0.42 16.59
CA PHE A 255 18.80 0.12 15.17
C PHE A 255 18.07 -1.22 14.99
N VAL A 256 16.86 -1.20 14.44
CA VAL A 256 15.98 -2.35 14.31
C VAL A 256 15.73 -2.69 12.84
N SER A 257 16.14 -3.89 12.43
CA SER A 257 15.86 -4.41 11.08
C SER A 257 14.41 -4.90 10.99
N PRO A 258 13.74 -4.68 9.84
CA PRO A 258 12.38 -5.14 9.65
C PRO A 258 12.31 -6.67 9.62
N SER A 259 11.43 -7.22 10.45
CA SER A 259 11.13 -8.64 10.54
C SER A 259 9.73 -8.83 11.14
N ALA A 260 9.08 -9.97 10.90
CA ALA A 260 7.80 -10.28 11.53
C ALA A 260 7.85 -10.08 13.05
N ARG A 261 8.95 -10.51 13.68
CA ARG A 261 9.15 -10.36 15.13
C ARG A 261 9.24 -8.89 15.57
N SER A 262 10.05 -8.08 14.90
CA SER A 262 10.20 -6.66 15.28
C SER A 262 8.92 -5.86 15.02
N GLY A 263 8.16 -6.20 13.96
CA GLY A 263 6.84 -5.65 13.69
C GLY A 263 5.81 -6.00 14.78
N GLN A 264 5.74 -7.26 15.16
CA GLN A 264 4.86 -7.72 16.25
C GLN A 264 5.19 -7.03 17.57
N GLN A 265 6.47 -6.84 17.89
CA GLN A 265 6.90 -6.12 19.10
C GLN A 265 6.46 -4.64 19.05
N GLY A 266 6.59 -3.98 17.91
CA GLY A 266 6.12 -2.60 17.72
C GLY A 266 4.60 -2.48 17.90
N LEU A 267 3.83 -3.39 17.30
CA LEU A 267 2.37 -3.42 17.45
C LEU A 267 1.95 -3.68 18.90
N ALA A 268 2.55 -4.69 19.57
CA ALA A 268 2.22 -5.04 20.94
C ALA A 268 2.54 -3.90 21.93
N ALA A 269 3.63 -3.17 21.70
CA ALA A 269 4.03 -2.04 22.53
C ALA A 269 3.11 -0.80 22.37
N GLY A 270 2.49 -0.64 21.19
CA GLY A 270 1.66 0.51 20.85
C GLY A 270 0.15 0.29 20.99
N SER A 271 -0.31 -0.93 21.26
CA SER A 271 -1.75 -1.31 21.22
C SER A 271 -2.47 -1.14 22.57
N GLN A 272 -1.90 -0.44 23.55
CA GLN A 272 -2.43 -0.43 24.91
C GLN A 272 -3.71 0.43 25.09
N ASP A 273 -3.97 1.37 24.18
CA ASP A 273 -5.12 2.29 24.28
C ASP A 273 -6.04 2.14 23.04
N ILE A 274 -6.79 1.03 22.99
CA ILE A 274 -7.80 0.82 21.93
C ILE A 274 -9.08 1.52 22.39
N GLY A 275 -9.46 2.60 21.69
CA GLY A 275 -10.74 3.27 21.90
C GLY A 275 -11.94 2.43 21.39
N ASP A 276 -13.16 2.76 21.85
CA ASP A 276 -14.40 2.08 21.44
C ASP A 276 -14.67 2.13 19.93
N ASP A 277 -14.03 3.06 19.22
CA ASP A 277 -14.15 3.26 17.78
C ASP A 277 -13.15 2.42 16.96
N LEU A 278 -12.30 1.65 17.62
CA LEU A 278 -11.28 0.77 17.04
C LEU A 278 -10.28 1.50 16.10
N ARG A 279 -10.12 2.82 16.23
CA ARG A 279 -9.13 3.62 15.50
C ARG A 279 -7.82 3.64 16.28
N ILE A 280 -6.93 2.70 15.97
CA ILE A 280 -5.67 2.48 16.65
C ILE A 280 -4.53 3.05 15.80
N TYR A 281 -3.77 3.99 16.32
CA TYR A 281 -2.59 4.54 15.67
C TYR A 281 -1.35 4.30 16.50
N VAL A 282 -0.30 3.78 15.88
CA VAL A 282 0.97 3.43 16.52
C VAL A 282 2.12 4.13 15.79
N PRO A 283 2.20 5.45 15.87
CA PRO A 283 3.14 6.22 15.05
C PRO A 283 4.61 6.04 15.39
N ASP A 284 4.95 5.67 16.64
CA ASP A 284 6.33 5.52 17.12
C ASP A 284 6.35 4.67 18.38
N PRO A 285 6.20 3.34 18.27
CA PRO A 285 6.10 2.46 19.42
C PRO A 285 7.37 2.45 20.27
N PRO A 286 7.24 2.33 21.60
CA PRO A 286 8.39 2.12 22.48
C PRO A 286 8.91 0.68 22.39
N GLY A 287 10.10 0.43 22.98
CA GLY A 287 10.69 -0.92 23.12
C GLY A 287 11.96 -1.11 22.30
N GLU A 288 12.96 -1.75 22.89
CA GLU A 288 14.30 -1.95 22.31
C GLU A 288 14.29 -2.62 20.93
N ASN A 289 13.42 -3.61 20.73
CA ASN A 289 13.35 -4.36 19.49
C ASN A 289 12.11 -4.03 18.66
N SER A 290 11.40 -2.95 18.99
CA SER A 290 10.20 -2.51 18.28
C SER A 290 10.58 -1.84 16.98
N TYR A 291 10.05 -2.35 15.84
CA TYR A 291 10.18 -1.67 14.56
C TYR A 291 9.39 -0.35 14.60
N PRO A 292 9.97 0.79 14.18
CA PRO A 292 9.41 2.10 14.49
C PRO A 292 8.16 2.48 13.69
N ILE A 293 7.88 1.79 12.58
CA ILE A 293 6.80 2.15 11.65
C ILE A 293 5.86 0.97 11.44
N VAL A 294 4.84 0.88 12.28
CA VAL A 294 3.81 -0.16 12.22
C VAL A 294 2.43 0.47 12.06
N THR A 295 1.49 -0.27 11.49
CA THR A 295 0.12 0.19 11.31
C THR A 295 -0.86 -0.96 11.26
N TYR A 296 -2.10 -0.68 11.67
CA TYR A 296 -3.24 -1.53 11.36
C TYR A 296 -3.81 -1.22 9.98
N THR A 297 -4.60 -2.14 9.46
CA THR A 297 -5.47 -1.92 8.30
C THR A 297 -6.89 -2.33 8.64
N TRP A 298 -7.83 -1.52 8.23
CA TRP A 298 -9.25 -1.69 8.54
C TRP A 298 -10.04 -2.12 7.32
N LEU A 299 -10.90 -3.10 7.51
CA LEU A 299 -12.02 -3.35 6.62
C LEU A 299 -13.16 -2.40 7.03
N LEU A 300 -13.80 -1.80 6.04
CA LEU A 300 -14.93 -0.89 6.19
C LEU A 300 -16.19 -1.67 5.80
N ALA A 301 -17.07 -1.94 6.78
CA ALA A 301 -18.34 -2.61 6.55
C ALA A 301 -19.51 -1.65 6.84
N TYR A 302 -20.56 -1.73 6.04
CA TYR A 302 -21.77 -0.97 6.35
C TYR A 302 -22.45 -1.51 7.61
N ARG A 303 -23.05 -0.61 8.41
CA ARG A 303 -23.90 -1.04 9.52
C ARG A 303 -25.24 -1.58 9.02
N ASN A 304 -25.72 -1.02 7.91
CA ASN A 304 -26.99 -1.41 7.28
C ASN A 304 -26.75 -1.73 5.81
N TYR A 305 -26.80 -3.01 5.46
CA TYR A 305 -26.79 -3.46 4.08
C TYR A 305 -28.22 -3.48 3.52
N ALA A 306 -28.38 -3.10 2.26
CA ALA A 306 -29.65 -3.23 1.56
C ALA A 306 -30.00 -4.69 1.27
N ASP A 307 -28.98 -5.52 0.99
CA ASP A 307 -29.08 -6.94 0.74
C ASP A 307 -28.61 -7.74 1.97
N PRO A 308 -29.48 -8.53 2.62
CA PRO A 308 -29.13 -9.32 3.79
C PRO A 308 -28.18 -10.50 3.45
N GLU A 309 -28.14 -10.96 2.20
CA GLU A 309 -27.21 -12.04 1.78
C GLU A 309 -25.79 -11.48 1.70
N ILE A 310 -25.59 -10.28 1.14
CA ILE A 310 -24.30 -9.57 1.16
C ILE A 310 -23.86 -9.28 2.60
N ALA A 311 -24.78 -8.80 3.45
CA ALA A 311 -24.50 -8.55 4.87
C ALA A 311 -23.96 -9.79 5.58
N ARG A 312 -24.60 -10.95 5.35
CA ARG A 312 -24.18 -12.23 5.90
C ARG A 312 -22.80 -12.65 5.35
N ALA A 313 -22.64 -12.60 4.03
CA ALA A 313 -21.39 -12.99 3.38
C ALA A 313 -20.18 -12.17 3.89
N VAL A 314 -20.32 -10.84 4.00
CA VAL A 314 -19.26 -9.98 4.55
C VAL A 314 -18.99 -10.33 6.02
N LYS A 315 -20.00 -10.52 6.84
CA LYS A 315 -19.83 -10.91 8.25
C LYS A 315 -19.12 -12.24 8.40
N ASP A 316 -19.52 -13.26 7.62
CA ASP A 316 -18.97 -14.59 7.69
C ASP A 316 -17.51 -14.62 7.20
N ALA A 317 -17.20 -13.86 6.13
CA ALA A 317 -15.83 -13.71 5.63
C ALA A 317 -14.92 -12.98 6.64
N VAL A 318 -15.42 -11.96 7.33
CA VAL A 318 -14.69 -11.25 8.40
C VAL A 318 -14.40 -12.23 9.56
N ALA A 319 -15.40 -12.99 10.02
CA ALA A 319 -15.22 -13.99 11.08
C ALA A 319 -14.19 -15.05 10.66
N TRP A 320 -14.30 -15.55 9.43
CA TRP A 320 -13.34 -16.53 8.89
C TRP A 320 -11.91 -15.95 8.86
N GLY A 321 -11.73 -14.70 8.43
CA GLY A 321 -10.42 -14.03 8.38
C GLY A 321 -9.79 -13.86 9.76
N LEU A 322 -10.61 -13.62 10.81
CA LEU A 322 -10.14 -13.52 12.18
C LEU A 322 -9.80 -14.89 12.78
N ASP A 323 -10.58 -15.93 12.47
CA ASP A 323 -10.42 -17.26 13.06
C ASP A 323 -9.39 -18.13 12.30
N ASN A 324 -9.33 -18.03 10.98
CA ASN A 324 -8.52 -18.92 10.13
C ASN A 324 -7.43 -18.17 9.34
N GLY A 325 -7.63 -16.88 9.08
CA GLY A 325 -6.76 -16.10 8.21
C GLY A 325 -5.47 -15.63 8.87
N GLN A 326 -5.36 -15.66 10.21
CA GLN A 326 -4.19 -15.08 10.90
C GLN A 326 -2.92 -15.89 10.68
N SER A 327 -3.00 -17.22 10.60
CA SER A 327 -1.84 -18.07 10.25
C SER A 327 -1.30 -17.78 8.84
N ILE A 328 -2.20 -17.47 7.90
CA ILE A 328 -1.83 -17.07 6.53
C ILE A 328 -1.12 -15.69 6.55
N ALA A 329 -1.57 -14.76 7.40
CA ALA A 329 -0.93 -13.47 7.56
C ALA A 329 0.51 -13.62 8.08
N GLU A 330 0.75 -14.51 9.07
CA GLU A 330 2.09 -14.79 9.59
C GLU A 330 3.03 -15.41 8.53
N GLU A 331 2.53 -16.30 7.68
CA GLU A 331 3.30 -16.91 6.58
C GLU A 331 3.72 -15.86 5.54
N MET A 332 2.86 -14.88 5.28
CA MET A 332 3.11 -13.84 4.28
C MET A 332 4.04 -12.72 4.77
N GLY A 333 4.19 -12.53 6.08
CA GLY A 333 5.14 -11.66 6.75
C GLY A 333 4.49 -10.51 7.47
#